data_7b4de6c96fc85531360c054669f484c6
#
_entry.id   7b4de6c96fc85531360c054669f484c6
#
_cell.length_a   1.000
_cell.length_b   1.000
_cell.length_c   1.000
_cell.angle_alpha   90.00
_cell.angle_beta   90.00
_cell.angle_gamma   90.00
#
_symmetry.space_group_name_H-M   'P 1'
#
loop_
_entity.id
_entity.type
_entity.pdbx_description
1 polymer ?
#
loop_
_entity_poly.entity_id
_entity_poly.type
_entity_poly.pdbx_seq_one_letter_code
_entity_poly.pdbx_strand_id
1 'polypeptide(L)'
;MTTKQQLETPSIPSLGFPPEGYERRHFNENYGSLNGYFRKLTTILGSLFGPRGGKFMNNPHGAFQDSTDQTAANTTTAYAVTFNTTDFANGVTLASGSQITVADAGIWNCQFSIQFKNTTNDTQDAEIWFRKNGTNIDNSNSRFNMSPRKSSGDPSHTVAVLNFFVSMNANDYLEIMWRVSDVGVSIEHYAAGTSPTRPATPSAIVTMTFVSNKPT
;
A
#
# COMPACT_ATOMS: atom_id res chain seq x y z
N MET A 1 -9.39 9.65 -19.23
CA MET A 1 -9.10 8.21 -19.04
C MET A 1 -7.74 7.96 -19.67
N THR A 2 -6.70 7.83 -18.87
CA THR A 2 -5.38 7.42 -19.36
C THR A 2 -5.45 5.91 -19.56
N THR A 3 -5.38 5.47 -20.80
CA THR A 3 -5.26 4.05 -21.16
C THR A 3 -4.02 3.49 -20.46
N LYS A 4 -4.23 2.52 -19.58
CA LYS A 4 -3.12 1.75 -18.96
C LYS A 4 -2.37 1.08 -20.11
N GLN A 5 -1.13 1.51 -20.32
CA GLN A 5 -0.26 0.86 -21.32
C GLN A 5 0.24 -0.44 -20.68
N GLN A 6 -0.46 -1.51 -20.94
CA GLN A 6 -0.09 -2.85 -20.51
C GLN A 6 1.07 -3.33 -21.41
N LEU A 7 2.16 -3.79 -20.80
CA LEU A 7 3.26 -4.43 -21.53
C LEU A 7 2.76 -5.79 -22.02
N GLU A 8 2.44 -5.87 -23.31
CA GLU A 8 2.07 -7.12 -23.95
C GLU A 8 3.33 -7.85 -24.43
N THR A 9 3.40 -9.15 -24.16
CA THR A 9 4.44 -10.00 -24.72
C THR A 9 4.29 -10.04 -26.25
N PRO A 10 5.37 -9.82 -27.03
CA PRO A 10 5.28 -9.90 -28.48
C PRO A 10 4.92 -11.33 -28.88
N SER A 11 3.93 -11.48 -29.76
CA SER A 11 3.57 -12.79 -30.32
C SER A 11 4.75 -13.37 -31.07
N ILE A 12 5.03 -14.64 -30.82
CA ILE A 12 6.06 -15.42 -31.53
C ILE A 12 5.71 -15.44 -33.02
N PRO A 13 6.62 -15.05 -33.93
CA PRO A 13 6.34 -15.08 -35.36
C PRO A 13 6.17 -16.53 -35.84
N SER A 14 5.12 -16.79 -36.60
CA SER A 14 4.97 -18.04 -37.35
C SER A 14 5.87 -17.95 -38.59
N LEU A 15 6.92 -18.74 -38.62
CA LEU A 15 7.78 -18.84 -39.79
C LEU A 15 7.28 -19.97 -40.69
N GLY A 16 7.13 -19.68 -42.00
CA GLY A 16 6.75 -20.67 -42.96
C GLY A 16 7.79 -21.79 -43.12
N PHE A 17 7.37 -23.00 -43.51
CA PHE A 17 8.32 -24.06 -43.84
C PHE A 17 9.18 -23.66 -45.04
N PRO A 18 10.49 -23.99 -45.03
CA PRO A 18 11.35 -23.68 -46.16
C PRO A 18 10.85 -24.42 -47.43
N PRO A 19 10.80 -23.74 -48.59
CA PRO A 19 10.52 -24.41 -49.87
C PRO A 19 11.66 -25.33 -50.27
N GLU A 20 11.41 -26.24 -51.19
CA GLU A 20 12.45 -27.19 -51.70
C GLU A 20 13.63 -26.51 -52.37
N GLY A 21 13.57 -25.24 -52.69
CA GLY A 21 14.63 -24.43 -53.27
C GLY A 21 14.73 -23.07 -52.63
N TYR A 22 15.82 -22.33 -52.93
CA TYR A 22 15.99 -20.98 -52.40
C TYR A 22 14.99 -20.01 -53.07
N GLU A 23 14.04 -19.52 -52.23
CA GLU A 23 13.14 -18.47 -52.64
C GLU A 23 13.43 -17.17 -51.88
N ARG A 24 13.89 -16.15 -52.62
CA ARG A 24 14.22 -14.84 -52.04
C ARG A 24 13.03 -14.20 -51.30
N ARG A 25 11.81 -14.40 -51.83
CA ARG A 25 10.59 -13.86 -51.20
C ARG A 25 10.34 -14.48 -49.84
N HIS A 26 10.38 -15.80 -49.74
CA HIS A 26 10.21 -16.54 -48.49
C HIS A 26 11.25 -16.14 -47.41
N PHE A 27 12.53 -15.99 -47.86
CA PHE A 27 13.58 -15.51 -46.96
C PHE A 27 13.30 -14.11 -46.45
N ASN A 28 12.93 -13.17 -47.32
CA ASN A 28 12.64 -11.79 -46.95
C ASN A 28 11.42 -11.68 -46.01
N GLU A 29 10.37 -12.47 -46.20
CA GLU A 29 9.18 -12.49 -45.33
C GLU A 29 9.52 -13.00 -43.93
N ASN A 30 10.27 -14.11 -43.84
CA ASN A 30 10.71 -14.65 -42.57
C ASN A 30 11.70 -13.72 -41.84
N TYR A 31 12.65 -13.13 -42.56
CA TYR A 31 13.56 -12.14 -42.01
C TYR A 31 12.84 -10.90 -41.50
N GLY A 32 11.85 -10.41 -42.26
CA GLY A 32 11.00 -9.29 -41.87
C GLY A 32 10.22 -9.57 -40.57
N SER A 33 9.65 -10.79 -40.47
CA SER A 33 8.89 -11.23 -39.30
C SER A 33 9.77 -11.35 -38.04
N LEU A 34 10.97 -11.95 -38.19
CA LEU A 34 11.95 -12.03 -37.10
C LEU A 34 12.46 -10.67 -36.65
N ASN A 35 12.79 -9.80 -37.60
CA ASN A 35 13.26 -8.44 -37.30
C ASN A 35 12.17 -7.64 -36.55
N GLY A 36 10.92 -7.75 -36.99
CA GLY A 36 9.78 -7.14 -36.32
C GLY A 36 9.60 -7.63 -34.90
N TYR A 37 9.73 -8.94 -34.66
CA TYR A 37 9.69 -9.55 -33.33
C TYR A 37 10.81 -9.03 -32.42
N PHE A 38 12.06 -9.09 -32.88
CA PHE A 38 13.21 -8.63 -32.09
C PHE A 38 13.15 -7.12 -31.80
N ARG A 39 12.67 -6.30 -32.70
CA ARG A 39 12.45 -4.88 -32.45
C ARG A 39 11.43 -4.63 -31.34
N LYS A 40 10.29 -5.35 -31.38
CA LYS A 40 9.28 -5.27 -30.30
C LYS A 40 9.85 -5.75 -28.98
N LEU A 41 10.57 -6.88 -28.97
CA LEU A 41 11.22 -7.42 -27.77
C LEU A 41 12.24 -6.44 -27.19
N THR A 42 13.08 -5.82 -28.02
CA THR A 42 14.06 -4.81 -27.59
C THR A 42 13.37 -3.59 -26.99
N THR A 43 12.25 -3.16 -27.57
CA THR A 43 11.46 -2.02 -27.04
C THR A 43 10.90 -2.35 -25.65
N ILE A 44 10.35 -3.55 -25.47
CA ILE A 44 9.80 -4.01 -24.18
C ILE A 44 10.92 -4.14 -23.14
N LEU A 45 12.01 -4.80 -23.47
CA LEU A 45 13.17 -4.93 -22.59
C LEU A 45 13.79 -3.57 -22.24
N GLY A 46 13.88 -2.65 -23.22
CA GLY A 46 14.33 -1.27 -22.98
C GLY A 46 13.41 -0.50 -22.02
N SER A 47 12.11 -0.76 -22.05
CA SER A 47 11.15 -0.20 -21.10
C SER A 47 11.33 -0.75 -19.68
N LEU A 48 11.74 -2.02 -19.55
CA LEU A 48 11.94 -2.69 -18.26
C LEU A 48 13.33 -2.37 -17.67
N PHE A 49 14.38 -2.37 -18.46
CA PHE A 49 15.78 -2.31 -18.02
C PHE A 49 16.55 -1.06 -18.48
N GLY A 50 15.93 -0.20 -19.29
CA GLY A 50 16.56 1.05 -19.78
C GLY A 50 16.65 2.13 -18.70
N PRO A 51 17.15 3.35 -19.04
CA PRO A 51 17.31 4.47 -18.09
C PRO A 51 16.01 4.90 -17.39
N ARG A 52 14.87 4.51 -17.94
CA ARG A 52 13.54 4.67 -17.34
C ARG A 52 12.99 3.36 -16.77
N GLY A 53 13.85 2.39 -16.51
CA GLY A 53 13.48 1.03 -16.12
C GLY A 53 12.45 1.01 -15.00
N GLY A 54 11.39 0.23 -15.20
CA GLY A 54 10.30 0.09 -14.24
C GLY A 54 9.32 1.28 -14.16
N LYS A 55 9.59 2.44 -14.75
CA LYS A 55 8.71 3.62 -14.66
C LYS A 55 7.29 3.36 -15.17
N PHE A 56 7.14 2.48 -16.14
CA PHE A 56 5.84 2.13 -16.71
C PHE A 56 5.22 0.85 -16.09
N MET A 57 5.92 0.22 -15.14
CA MET A 57 5.35 -0.88 -14.37
C MET A 57 4.37 -0.29 -13.36
N ASN A 58 3.12 -0.75 -13.42
CA ASN A 58 2.07 -0.30 -12.52
C ASN A 58 1.95 -1.32 -11.37
N ASN A 59 2.94 -1.32 -10.47
CA ASN A 59 2.92 -2.21 -9.31
C ASN A 59 1.69 -1.93 -8.45
N PRO A 60 1.01 -2.96 -7.94
CA PRO A 60 -0.13 -2.77 -7.04
C PRO A 60 0.27 -1.97 -5.79
N HIS A 61 -0.53 -0.96 -5.46
CA HIS A 61 -0.32 -0.10 -4.31
C HIS A 61 -1.62 0.60 -3.90
N GLY A 62 -1.66 1.12 -2.67
CA GLY A 62 -2.74 1.98 -2.18
C GLY A 62 -2.25 2.91 -1.09
N ALA A 63 -2.86 4.09 -0.99
CA ALA A 63 -2.68 5.05 0.06
C ALA A 63 -4.05 5.53 0.56
N PHE A 64 -4.24 5.48 1.87
CA PHE A 64 -5.50 5.81 2.53
C PHE A 64 -5.21 6.68 3.74
N GLN A 65 -6.14 7.58 4.07
CA GLN A 65 -6.04 8.43 5.24
C GLN A 65 -7.40 8.62 5.91
N ASP A 66 -7.37 9.05 7.16
CA ASP A 66 -8.56 9.47 7.90
C ASP A 66 -8.44 10.93 8.34
N SER A 67 -9.51 11.70 8.16
CA SER A 67 -9.62 13.10 8.53
C SER A 67 -10.54 13.33 9.71
N THR A 68 -10.78 12.29 10.54
CA THR A 68 -11.62 12.34 11.73
C THR A 68 -10.90 11.80 12.95
N ASP A 69 -11.35 12.19 14.15
CA ASP A 69 -10.87 11.62 15.40
C ASP A 69 -11.43 10.20 15.59
N GLN A 70 -10.61 9.31 16.19
CA GLN A 70 -11.03 7.97 16.54
C GLN A 70 -10.81 7.75 18.05
N THR A 71 -11.85 7.35 18.77
CA THR A 71 -11.83 7.18 20.22
C THR A 71 -12.10 5.74 20.63
N ALA A 72 -11.48 5.29 21.71
CA ALA A 72 -11.74 4.02 22.34
C ALA A 72 -12.88 4.18 23.37
N ALA A 73 -13.93 3.39 23.25
CA ALA A 73 -15.03 3.41 24.22
C ALA A 73 -14.65 2.75 25.57
N ASN A 74 -13.66 1.87 25.55
CA ASN A 74 -13.12 1.21 26.76
C ASN A 74 -11.68 0.71 26.48
N THR A 75 -11.00 0.25 27.54
CA THR A 75 -9.59 -0.21 27.46
C THR A 75 -9.43 -1.71 27.22
N THR A 76 -10.53 -2.47 27.18
CA THR A 76 -10.50 -3.93 27.03
C THR A 76 -10.90 -4.41 25.64
N THR A 77 -11.36 -3.50 24.79
CA THR A 77 -11.75 -3.79 23.40
C THR A 77 -10.66 -3.37 22.45
N ALA A 78 -10.40 -4.18 21.43
CA ALA A 78 -9.58 -3.84 20.28
C ALA A 78 -10.43 -3.17 19.20
N TYR A 79 -9.95 -2.07 18.66
CA TYR A 79 -10.63 -1.31 17.61
C TYR A 79 -9.82 -1.41 16.32
N ALA A 80 -10.49 -1.41 15.18
CA ALA A 80 -9.81 -1.23 13.91
C ALA A 80 -9.59 0.27 13.65
N VAL A 81 -8.39 0.64 13.18
CA VAL A 81 -8.14 1.98 12.65
C VAL A 81 -8.98 2.14 11.39
N THR A 82 -9.71 3.25 11.30
CA THR A 82 -10.57 3.56 10.16
C THR A 82 -9.89 4.54 9.20
N PHE A 83 -10.32 4.51 7.95
CA PHE A 83 -9.89 5.40 6.89
C PHE A 83 -11.12 5.85 6.11
N ASN A 84 -11.22 7.14 5.82
CA ASN A 84 -12.35 7.74 5.10
C ASN A 84 -12.01 8.27 3.71
N THR A 85 -10.71 8.28 3.36
CA THR A 85 -10.23 8.84 2.10
C THR A 85 -9.26 7.88 1.44
N THR A 86 -9.44 7.66 0.14
CA THR A 86 -8.47 6.98 -0.73
C THR A 86 -7.76 8.05 -1.56
N ASP A 87 -6.46 8.25 -1.34
CA ASP A 87 -5.67 9.20 -2.12
C ASP A 87 -5.43 8.67 -3.53
N PHE A 88 -4.97 7.43 -3.60
CA PHE A 88 -4.80 6.67 -4.86
C PHE A 88 -4.70 5.18 -4.54
N ALA A 89 -5.12 4.36 -5.50
CA ALA A 89 -5.03 2.90 -5.38
C ALA A 89 -4.97 2.22 -6.75
N ASN A 90 -4.23 1.12 -6.80
CA ASN A 90 -4.14 0.21 -7.93
C ASN A 90 -3.98 -1.22 -7.43
N GLY A 91 -4.96 -2.09 -7.67
CA GLY A 91 -4.94 -3.46 -7.15
C GLY A 91 -5.04 -3.57 -5.62
N VAL A 92 -5.36 -2.46 -4.93
CA VAL A 92 -5.65 -2.40 -3.50
C VAL A 92 -6.94 -1.61 -3.31
N THR A 93 -7.83 -2.07 -2.45
CA THR A 93 -9.11 -1.40 -2.16
C THR A 93 -9.34 -1.31 -0.66
N LEU A 94 -10.06 -0.27 -0.23
CA LEU A 94 -10.53 -0.12 1.14
C LEU A 94 -11.98 -0.59 1.23
N ALA A 95 -12.26 -1.57 2.07
CA ALA A 95 -13.59 -2.07 2.36
C ALA A 95 -13.95 -1.82 3.83
N SER A 96 -15.23 -1.63 4.13
CA SER A 96 -15.75 -1.44 5.49
C SER A 96 -15.03 -0.35 6.31
N GLY A 97 -14.36 0.59 5.66
CA GLY A 97 -13.63 1.68 6.31
C GLY A 97 -12.31 1.28 6.99
N SER A 98 -11.98 -0.03 7.14
CA SER A 98 -10.77 -0.49 7.83
C SER A 98 -10.03 -1.63 7.12
N GLN A 99 -10.69 -2.34 6.20
CA GLN A 99 -10.18 -3.53 5.54
C GLN A 99 -9.44 -3.17 4.25
N ILE A 100 -8.12 -3.24 4.29
CA ILE A 100 -7.26 -2.99 3.13
C ILE A 100 -7.11 -4.30 2.36
N THR A 101 -7.86 -4.45 1.28
CA THR A 101 -7.94 -5.69 0.48
C THR A 101 -7.01 -5.62 -0.71
N VAL A 102 -6.25 -6.69 -0.96
CA VAL A 102 -5.32 -6.80 -2.10
C VAL A 102 -5.89 -7.70 -3.19
N ALA A 103 -5.73 -7.31 -4.46
CA ALA A 103 -6.20 -8.12 -5.59
C ALA A 103 -5.26 -9.29 -5.91
N ASP A 104 -3.96 -9.14 -5.64
CA ASP A 104 -2.93 -10.09 -6.03
C ASP A 104 -2.28 -10.75 -4.83
N ALA A 105 -1.96 -12.06 -4.96
CA ALA A 105 -1.17 -12.78 -3.97
C ALA A 105 0.29 -12.33 -4.01
N GLY A 106 0.94 -12.19 -2.84
CA GLY A 106 2.34 -11.78 -2.77
C GLY A 106 2.80 -11.40 -1.37
N ILE A 107 4.02 -10.86 -1.32
CA ILE A 107 4.56 -10.16 -0.16
C ILE A 107 4.22 -8.68 -0.33
N TRP A 108 3.62 -8.13 0.69
CA TRP A 108 3.17 -6.74 0.72
C TRP A 108 3.87 -5.98 1.85
N ASN A 109 4.18 -4.72 1.60
CA ASN A 109 4.69 -3.80 2.60
C ASN A 109 3.55 -2.88 3.04
N CYS A 110 3.22 -2.90 4.33
CA CYS A 110 2.29 -2.00 4.97
C CYS A 110 3.06 -1.01 5.84
N GLN A 111 2.86 0.28 5.59
CA GLN A 111 3.39 1.35 6.43
C GLN A 111 2.25 2.21 6.93
N PHE A 112 2.30 2.60 8.20
CA PHE A 112 1.32 3.55 8.74
C PHE A 112 1.97 4.66 9.58
N SER A 113 1.22 5.74 9.71
CA SER A 113 1.47 6.84 10.65
C SER A 113 0.14 7.17 11.34
N ILE A 114 0.09 7.09 12.66
CA ILE A 114 -1.09 7.34 13.49
C ILE A 114 -0.76 8.42 14.51
N GLN A 115 -1.59 9.47 14.57
CA GLN A 115 -1.43 10.59 15.48
C GLN A 115 -2.18 10.29 16.79
N PHE A 116 -1.47 9.98 17.86
CA PHE A 116 -2.06 9.80 19.18
C PHE A 116 -2.02 11.07 20.01
N LYS A 117 -3.08 11.26 20.81
CA LYS A 117 -3.21 12.29 21.83
C LYS A 117 -3.50 11.66 23.18
N ASN A 118 -2.82 12.13 24.25
CA ASN A 118 -3.11 11.77 25.63
C ASN A 118 -3.59 13.02 26.41
N THR A 119 -4.80 12.95 26.91
CA THR A 119 -5.45 14.03 27.71
C THR A 119 -5.39 13.75 29.22
N THR A 120 -4.77 12.65 29.66
CA THR A 120 -4.69 12.27 31.07
C THR A 120 -3.47 12.89 31.77
N ASN A 121 -3.47 12.87 33.10
CA ASN A 121 -2.33 13.35 33.90
C ASN A 121 -1.23 12.30 34.08
N ASP A 122 -1.45 11.10 33.53
CA ASP A 122 -0.56 9.96 33.66
C ASP A 122 0.01 9.53 32.32
N THR A 123 1.15 8.83 32.39
CA THR A 123 1.69 8.14 31.22
C THR A 123 0.74 7.01 30.80
N GLN A 124 0.41 6.96 29.52
CA GLN A 124 -0.49 5.97 28.95
C GLN A 124 0.17 5.22 27.79
N ASP A 125 -0.35 4.04 27.48
CA ASP A 125 0.10 3.22 26.38
C ASP A 125 -0.98 3.07 25.31
N ALA A 126 -0.56 3.08 24.05
CA ALA A 126 -1.32 2.52 22.94
C ALA A 126 -0.60 1.29 22.41
N GLU A 127 -1.33 0.25 22.08
CA GLU A 127 -0.81 -0.93 21.40
C GLU A 127 -1.43 -1.02 20.01
N ILE A 128 -0.60 -1.36 19.01
CA ILE A 128 -1.00 -1.49 17.61
C ILE A 128 -0.48 -2.81 17.07
N TRP A 129 -1.34 -3.56 16.38
CA TRP A 129 -0.97 -4.80 15.71
C TRP A 129 -1.74 -4.98 14.42
N PHE A 130 -1.37 -5.99 13.65
CA PHE A 130 -2.04 -6.31 12.41
C PHE A 130 -2.98 -7.51 12.56
N ARG A 131 -4.11 -7.44 11.86
CA ARG A 131 -5.10 -8.51 11.75
C ARG A 131 -5.36 -8.80 10.27
N LYS A 132 -5.20 -10.06 9.87
CA LYS A 132 -5.45 -10.52 8.50
C LYS A 132 -6.67 -11.42 8.50
N ASN A 133 -7.66 -11.13 7.65
CA ASN A 133 -8.90 -11.90 7.52
C ASN A 133 -9.56 -12.21 8.88
N GLY A 134 -9.59 -11.22 9.79
CA GLY A 134 -10.17 -11.39 11.13
C GLY A 134 -9.26 -12.06 12.15
N THR A 135 -8.08 -12.57 11.79
CA THR A 135 -7.13 -13.25 12.69
C THR A 135 -5.92 -12.36 12.96
N ASN A 136 -5.56 -12.19 14.23
CA ASN A 136 -4.36 -11.42 14.61
C ASN A 136 -3.10 -12.11 14.08
N ILE A 137 -2.15 -11.30 13.60
CA ILE A 137 -0.85 -11.78 13.14
C ILE A 137 0.08 -11.84 14.36
N ASP A 138 0.64 -13.03 14.62
CA ASP A 138 1.57 -13.23 15.72
C ASP A 138 2.81 -12.33 15.59
N ASN A 139 3.30 -11.83 16.72
CA ASN A 139 4.48 -10.97 16.84
C ASN A 139 4.37 -9.64 16.04
N SER A 140 3.16 -9.19 15.71
CA SER A 140 2.93 -7.91 15.03
C SER A 140 2.58 -6.77 16.00
N ASN A 141 2.43 -7.03 17.32
CA ASN A 141 2.07 -6.01 18.30
C ASN A 141 3.25 -5.11 18.63
N SER A 142 2.99 -3.81 18.67
CA SER A 142 3.94 -2.77 19.09
C SER A 142 3.28 -1.87 20.14
N ARG A 143 4.02 -1.52 21.17
CA ARG A 143 3.57 -0.63 22.25
C ARG A 143 4.20 0.74 22.09
N PHE A 144 3.37 1.78 22.16
CA PHE A 144 3.74 3.18 22.11
C PHE A 144 3.38 3.84 23.43
N ASN A 145 4.37 4.43 24.09
CA ASN A 145 4.19 5.13 25.34
C ASN A 145 3.97 6.63 25.10
N MET A 146 3.01 7.21 25.78
CA MET A 146 2.65 8.63 25.68
C MET A 146 2.82 9.30 27.04
N SER A 147 3.56 10.40 27.05
CA SER A 147 3.74 11.22 28.25
C SER A 147 2.39 11.74 28.78
N PRO A 148 2.29 12.11 30.05
CA PRO A 148 1.15 12.85 30.58
C PRO A 148 0.91 14.15 29.82
N ARG A 149 -0.33 14.65 29.83
CA ARG A 149 -0.61 16.02 29.38
C ARG A 149 0.18 17.02 30.19
N LYS A 150 0.59 18.13 29.58
CA LYS A 150 1.33 19.20 30.27
C LYS A 150 0.44 19.99 31.22
N SER A 151 -0.80 20.25 30.81
CA SER A 151 -1.82 20.94 31.62
C SER A 151 -3.23 20.63 31.09
N SER A 152 -4.26 21.10 31.82
CA SER A 152 -5.64 21.06 31.29
C SER A 152 -5.71 21.90 30.01
N GLY A 153 -6.04 21.27 28.89
CA GLY A 153 -6.07 21.91 27.57
C GLY A 153 -4.78 21.85 26.74
N ASP A 154 -3.69 21.27 27.29
CA ASP A 154 -2.43 21.07 26.58
C ASP A 154 -2.06 19.57 26.62
N PRO A 155 -2.69 18.73 25.79
CA PRO A 155 -2.44 17.28 25.74
C PRO A 155 -1.04 16.97 25.22
N SER A 156 -0.55 15.77 25.50
CA SER A 156 0.65 15.26 24.87
C SER A 156 0.31 14.52 23.58
N HIS A 157 1.27 14.50 22.66
CA HIS A 157 1.11 13.90 21.33
C HIS A 157 2.26 12.95 21.03
N THR A 158 1.94 11.84 20.38
CA THR A 158 2.90 10.84 19.92
C THR A 158 2.49 10.34 18.53
N VAL A 159 3.43 10.29 17.60
CA VAL A 159 3.22 9.71 16.29
C VAL A 159 3.72 8.27 16.32
N ALA A 160 2.80 7.33 16.15
CA ALA A 160 3.13 5.92 15.99
C ALA A 160 3.37 5.62 14.51
N VAL A 161 4.56 5.13 14.18
CA VAL A 161 4.95 4.77 12.81
C VAL A 161 5.50 3.36 12.82
N LEU A 162 5.04 2.52 11.91
CA LEU A 162 5.56 1.17 11.73
C LEU A 162 5.57 0.79 10.26
N ASN A 163 6.53 -0.07 9.92
CA ASN A 163 6.64 -0.75 8.64
C ASN A 163 6.56 -2.26 8.90
N PHE A 164 5.71 -2.96 8.16
CA PHE A 164 5.48 -4.39 8.33
C PHE A 164 5.32 -5.09 6.99
N PHE A 165 6.05 -6.20 6.81
CA PHE A 165 5.90 -7.06 5.64
C PHE A 165 4.94 -8.20 5.96
N VAL A 166 3.97 -8.42 5.08
CA VAL A 166 2.94 -9.45 5.24
C VAL A 166 2.76 -10.27 3.97
N SER A 167 2.65 -11.60 4.15
CA SER A 167 2.29 -12.51 3.07
C SER A 167 0.77 -12.58 2.95
N MET A 168 0.23 -12.23 1.77
CA MET A 168 -1.20 -12.22 1.49
C MET A 168 -1.54 -13.08 0.26
N ASN A 169 -2.71 -13.71 0.27
CA ASN A 169 -3.33 -14.29 -0.91
C ASN A 169 -4.13 -13.22 -1.66
N ALA A 170 -4.53 -13.52 -2.88
CA ALA A 170 -5.50 -12.69 -3.59
C ALA A 170 -6.82 -12.60 -2.78
N ASN A 171 -7.35 -11.38 -2.67
CA ASN A 171 -8.55 -11.02 -1.89
C ASN A 171 -8.41 -11.15 -0.36
N ASP A 172 -7.19 -11.39 0.17
CA ASP A 172 -6.97 -11.20 1.60
C ASP A 172 -7.08 -9.71 1.96
N TYR A 173 -7.56 -9.42 3.17
CA TYR A 173 -7.54 -8.07 3.73
C TYR A 173 -6.68 -7.98 4.99
N LEU A 174 -6.08 -6.82 5.19
CA LEU A 174 -5.32 -6.43 6.37
C LEU A 174 -6.03 -5.30 7.09
N GLU A 175 -6.09 -5.36 8.42
CA GLU A 175 -6.55 -4.29 9.30
C GLU A 175 -5.43 -3.92 10.27
N ILE A 176 -5.35 -2.65 10.63
CA ILE A 176 -4.52 -2.13 11.71
C ILE A 176 -5.42 -2.05 12.95
N MET A 177 -5.09 -2.85 13.96
CA MET A 177 -5.84 -2.89 15.21
C MET A 177 -5.14 -2.05 16.27
N TRP A 178 -5.90 -1.42 17.16
CA TRP A 178 -5.36 -0.66 18.26
C TRP A 178 -6.17 -0.83 19.53
N ARG A 179 -5.54 -0.63 20.67
CA ARG A 179 -6.14 -0.46 21.98
C ARG A 179 -5.34 0.54 22.80
N VAL A 180 -5.91 1.01 23.90
CA VAL A 180 -5.29 1.99 24.81
C VAL A 180 -5.39 1.51 26.26
N SER A 181 -4.49 2.02 27.12
CA SER A 181 -4.52 1.78 28.55
C SER A 181 -5.55 2.67 29.29
N ASP A 182 -5.92 3.81 28.69
CA ASP A 182 -6.91 4.76 29.20
C ASP A 182 -7.70 5.40 28.04
N VAL A 183 -9.02 5.62 28.24
CA VAL A 183 -9.91 6.23 27.24
C VAL A 183 -9.62 7.71 26.96
N GLY A 184 -8.81 8.37 27.77
CA GLY A 184 -8.29 9.70 27.49
C GLY A 184 -7.20 9.72 26.41
N VAL A 185 -6.84 8.54 25.87
CA VAL A 185 -6.00 8.43 24.68
C VAL A 185 -6.88 8.22 23.46
N SER A 186 -6.64 9.01 22.41
CA SER A 186 -7.35 8.96 21.14
C SER A 186 -6.41 9.10 19.96
N ILE A 187 -6.88 8.74 18.78
CA ILE A 187 -6.27 9.07 17.50
C ILE A 187 -6.89 10.39 17.06
N GLU A 188 -6.09 11.40 16.69
CA GLU A 188 -6.54 12.77 16.52
C GLU A 188 -6.20 13.36 15.15
N HIS A 189 -7.19 14.02 14.56
CA HIS A 189 -7.09 14.84 13.35
C HIS A 189 -6.93 16.31 13.75
N TYR A 190 -6.18 17.08 12.98
CA TYR A 190 -6.09 18.53 13.12
C TYR A 190 -6.54 19.24 11.84
N ALA A 191 -7.39 20.24 12.00
CA ALA A 191 -7.78 21.09 10.90
C ALA A 191 -6.59 21.92 10.35
N ALA A 192 -6.72 22.37 9.11
CA ALA A 192 -5.75 23.28 8.50
C ALA A 192 -5.58 24.56 9.34
N GLY A 193 -4.35 25.02 9.48
CA GLY A 193 -4.04 26.24 10.21
C GLY A 193 -3.88 27.44 9.29
N THR A 194 -4.10 28.64 9.82
CA THR A 194 -4.00 29.89 9.07
C THR A 194 -2.81 30.77 9.49
N SER A 195 -2.20 30.52 10.66
CA SER A 195 -1.08 31.32 11.19
C SER A 195 0.00 30.42 11.81
N PRO A 196 1.04 30.01 11.06
CA PRO A 196 1.19 30.11 9.61
C PRO A 196 0.18 29.22 8.87
N THR A 197 -0.06 29.50 7.60
CA THR A 197 -0.87 28.61 6.75
C THR A 197 -0.21 27.24 6.68
N ARG A 198 -0.93 26.21 7.07
CA ARG A 198 -0.49 24.82 7.04
C ARG A 198 -1.65 23.89 6.72
N PRO A 199 -1.40 22.75 6.06
CA PRO A 199 -2.44 21.77 5.76
C PRO A 199 -3.00 21.14 7.04
N ALA A 200 -4.15 20.47 6.91
CA ALA A 200 -4.70 19.59 7.94
C ALA A 200 -3.74 18.40 8.19
N THR A 201 -3.79 17.87 9.41
CA THR A 201 -3.07 16.65 9.77
C THR A 201 -4.07 15.49 9.83
N PRO A 202 -3.97 14.49 8.98
CA PRO A 202 -4.77 13.27 9.08
C PRO A 202 -4.52 12.57 10.42
N SER A 203 -5.55 11.97 10.98
CA SER A 203 -5.45 11.18 12.22
C SER A 203 -4.67 9.89 11.99
N ALA A 204 -4.85 9.28 10.82
CA ALA A 204 -4.15 8.08 10.38
C ALA A 204 -3.85 8.14 8.89
N ILE A 205 -2.69 7.64 8.50
CA ILE A 205 -2.27 7.41 7.12
C ILE A 205 -1.78 5.97 7.02
N VAL A 206 -2.14 5.27 5.97
CA VAL A 206 -1.61 3.95 5.65
C VAL A 206 -1.27 3.85 4.17
N THR A 207 -0.16 3.19 3.88
CA THR A 207 0.22 2.80 2.53
C THR A 207 0.42 1.30 2.44
N MET A 208 -0.03 0.72 1.33
CA MET A 208 0.13 -0.69 1.02
C MET A 208 0.81 -0.81 -0.33
N THR A 209 1.94 -1.53 -0.42
CA THR A 209 2.74 -1.65 -1.65
C THR A 209 3.13 -3.09 -1.88
N PHE A 210 2.91 -3.59 -3.10
CA PHE A 210 3.37 -4.91 -3.53
C PHE A 210 4.89 -4.92 -3.62
N VAL A 211 5.51 -5.92 -3.00
CA VAL A 211 6.98 -6.07 -2.97
C VAL A 211 7.43 -7.14 -3.95
N SER A 212 6.87 -8.35 -3.85
CA SER A 212 7.25 -9.50 -4.68
C SER A 212 6.19 -10.59 -4.67
N ASN A 213 6.30 -11.53 -5.59
CA ASN A 213 5.60 -12.80 -5.45
C ASN A 213 6.04 -13.53 -4.18
N LYS A 214 5.20 -14.45 -3.69
CA LYS A 214 5.58 -15.32 -2.57
C LYS A 214 6.78 -16.17 -2.97
N PRO A 215 7.72 -16.41 -2.04
CA PRO A 215 8.75 -17.44 -2.25
C PRO A 215 8.08 -18.78 -2.54
N THR A 216 8.59 -19.49 -3.54
CA THR A 216 8.17 -20.87 -3.88
C THR A 216 8.82 -21.85 -2.93
#